data_a23c5fef80a3dc797cc16f23d04d1140
#
_entry.id   a23c5fef80a3dc797cc16f23d04d1140
#
_cell.length_a   1.000
_cell.length_b   1.000
_cell.length_c   1.000
_cell.angle_alpha   90.00
_cell.angle_beta   90.00
_cell.angle_gamma   90.00
#
_symmetry.space_group_name_H-M   'P 1'
#
loop_
_entity.id
_entity.type
_entity.pdbx_description
1 polymer ?
#
loop_
_entity_poly.entity_id
_entity_poly.type
_entity_poly.pdbx_seq_one_letter_code
_entity_poly.pdbx_strand_id
1 'polypeptide(L)'
;MRAVGRPDIGGEPMPPVFRAFDDNQIIFRRAEVSMIAGQPGAGKSTLALALALRMQAPTLYLSADTNAHTMAMRLYSMITGNSQSESEKIISENPEQAKQALAQARHIYWSFDSNPGLGDIDDEVTAIEELLGESPALIIVDNLMDVAMDGGEEFGGMRSAMKELKYLARDTNAAVLVLHHTKESYSADPCPPRSAVQGMVNQLPALILTVGQHQEMMAVAPVKNRYGKADPSGNTPVWLRFNPEYMYLADLEEAR
;
A
#
# COMPACT_ATOMS: atom_id res chain seq x y z
N MET A 1 -26.53 -16.36 -5.95
CA MET A 1 -25.81 -16.38 -7.23
C MET A 1 -26.28 -15.32 -8.24
N ARG A 2 -26.57 -14.09 -7.77
CA ARG A 2 -26.94 -12.96 -8.67
C ARG A 2 -25.73 -12.27 -9.32
N ALA A 3 -24.54 -12.73 -8.96
CA ALA A 3 -23.25 -12.11 -9.32
C ALA A 3 -22.57 -12.70 -10.56
N VAL A 4 -22.99 -13.86 -11.01
CA VAL A 4 -22.35 -14.53 -12.16
C VAL A 4 -22.70 -13.78 -13.45
N GLY A 5 -21.68 -13.30 -14.15
CA GLY A 5 -21.83 -12.59 -15.42
C GLY A 5 -22.04 -11.08 -15.34
N ARG A 6 -21.90 -10.46 -14.16
CA ARG A 6 -21.89 -9.00 -14.02
C ARG A 6 -20.45 -8.51 -13.92
N PRO A 7 -19.95 -7.69 -14.84
CA PRO A 7 -18.57 -7.18 -14.82
C PRO A 7 -18.31 -6.19 -13.68
N ASP A 8 -19.36 -5.63 -13.08
CA ASP A 8 -19.35 -4.62 -12.02
C ASP A 8 -19.33 -5.18 -10.59
N ILE A 9 -19.25 -6.50 -10.44
CA ILE A 9 -19.23 -7.14 -9.12
C ILE A 9 -17.81 -7.48 -8.72
N GLY A 10 -17.19 -6.63 -7.97
CA GLY A 10 -15.96 -6.78 -7.18
C GLY A 10 -15.06 -8.00 -7.40
N GLY A 11 -13.81 -7.87 -7.07
CA GLY A 11 -12.84 -8.95 -7.22
C GLY A 11 -12.08 -8.96 -8.55
N GLU A 12 -12.28 -7.97 -9.42
CA GLU A 12 -11.41 -7.76 -10.58
C GLU A 12 -9.97 -7.49 -10.14
N PRO A 13 -8.97 -8.08 -10.80
CA PRO A 13 -7.57 -7.83 -10.49
C PRO A 13 -7.20 -6.37 -10.81
N MET A 14 -6.41 -5.76 -9.94
CA MET A 14 -5.71 -4.52 -10.24
C MET A 14 -4.58 -4.78 -11.25
N PRO A 15 -4.14 -3.75 -12.00
CA PRO A 15 -3.03 -3.89 -12.95
C PRO A 15 -1.79 -4.50 -12.28
N PRO A 16 -1.11 -5.45 -12.93
CA PRO A 16 0.10 -6.07 -12.41
C PRO A 16 1.24 -5.04 -12.36
N VAL A 17 2.11 -5.18 -11.34
CA VAL A 17 3.23 -4.24 -11.13
C VAL A 17 4.58 -4.96 -11.16
N PHE A 18 4.67 -6.10 -10.51
CA PHE A 18 5.86 -6.94 -10.45
C PHE A 18 5.56 -8.32 -11.03
N ARG A 19 6.42 -8.78 -11.94
CA ARG A 19 6.32 -10.13 -12.50
C ARG A 19 6.41 -11.19 -11.39
N ALA A 20 7.28 -10.96 -10.39
CA ALA A 20 7.40 -11.84 -9.24
C ALA A 20 6.07 -12.00 -8.47
N PHE A 21 5.21 -10.97 -8.46
CA PHE A 21 3.88 -11.06 -7.84
C PHE A 21 2.93 -11.90 -8.70
N ASP A 22 2.88 -11.67 -10.02
CA ASP A 22 2.03 -12.42 -10.94
C ASP A 22 2.37 -13.92 -10.93
N ASP A 23 3.66 -14.25 -11.04
CA ASP A 23 4.15 -15.64 -11.04
C ASP A 23 3.79 -16.38 -9.73
N ASN A 24 3.58 -15.64 -8.64
CA ASN A 24 3.20 -16.17 -7.33
C ASN A 24 1.73 -15.90 -6.94
N GLN A 25 0.90 -15.44 -7.89
CA GLN A 25 -0.52 -15.17 -7.67
C GLN A 25 -0.79 -14.15 -6.54
N ILE A 26 0.11 -13.19 -6.36
CA ILE A 26 -0.05 -12.05 -5.46
C ILE A 26 -0.81 -10.97 -6.23
N ILE A 27 -2.12 -10.96 -6.10
CA ILE A 27 -3.01 -10.11 -6.90
C ILE A 27 -3.86 -9.24 -5.97
N PHE A 28 -3.71 -7.93 -6.08
CA PHE A 28 -4.64 -6.97 -5.45
C PHE A 28 -5.94 -6.96 -6.24
N ARG A 29 -7.06 -6.87 -5.55
CA ARG A 29 -8.38 -6.97 -6.20
C ARG A 29 -9.31 -5.85 -5.75
N ARG A 30 -10.12 -5.37 -6.69
CA ARG A 30 -11.20 -4.42 -6.40
C ARG A 30 -12.21 -5.03 -5.43
N ALA A 31 -12.88 -4.18 -4.64
CA ALA A 31 -13.83 -4.54 -3.59
C ALA A 31 -13.27 -5.46 -2.48
N GLU A 32 -11.95 -5.56 -2.37
CA GLU A 32 -11.27 -6.36 -1.34
C GLU A 32 -10.23 -5.53 -0.59
N VAL A 33 -10.01 -5.90 0.68
CA VAL A 33 -8.94 -5.33 1.50
C VAL A 33 -7.71 -6.22 1.44
N SER A 34 -6.57 -5.63 1.14
CA SER A 34 -5.24 -6.21 1.23
C SER A 34 -4.43 -5.51 2.31
N MET A 35 -3.42 -6.17 2.85
CA MET A 35 -2.55 -5.60 3.88
C MET A 35 -1.07 -5.86 3.54
N ILE A 36 -0.24 -4.84 3.75
CA ILE A 36 1.23 -4.98 3.83
C ILE A 36 1.62 -4.74 5.28
N ALA A 37 2.21 -5.75 5.92
CA ALA A 37 2.64 -5.67 7.31
C ALA A 37 4.15 -5.90 7.43
N GLY A 38 4.79 -5.23 8.39
CA GLY A 38 6.23 -5.35 8.62
C GLY A 38 6.68 -4.47 9.77
N GLN A 39 7.92 -4.67 10.21
CA GLN A 39 8.54 -3.84 11.22
C GLN A 39 8.72 -2.39 10.71
N PRO A 40 8.90 -1.40 11.60
CA PRO A 40 9.32 -0.06 11.20
C PRO A 40 10.58 -0.13 10.31
N GLY A 41 10.63 0.67 9.25
CA GLY A 41 11.76 0.69 8.31
C GLY A 41 11.83 -0.47 7.31
N ALA A 42 10.95 -1.47 7.35
CA ALA A 42 10.97 -2.63 6.45
C ALA A 42 10.59 -2.31 4.98
N GLY A 43 10.27 -1.05 4.65
CA GLY A 43 9.97 -0.62 3.28
C GLY A 43 8.49 -0.74 2.88
N LYS A 44 7.55 -0.87 3.83
CA LYS A 44 6.10 -0.95 3.56
C LYS A 44 5.60 0.19 2.66
N SER A 45 5.87 1.44 3.08
CA SER A 45 5.44 2.63 2.34
C SER A 45 6.13 2.74 0.97
N THR A 46 7.39 2.27 0.84
CA THR A 46 8.07 2.20 -0.46
C THR A 46 7.37 1.23 -1.41
N LEU A 47 7.00 0.05 -0.91
CA LEU A 47 6.25 -0.92 -1.70
C LEU A 47 4.87 -0.38 -2.10
N ALA A 48 4.14 0.23 -1.16
CA ALA A 48 2.83 0.83 -1.44
C ALA A 48 2.91 1.97 -2.45
N LEU A 49 3.93 2.83 -2.34
CA LEU A 49 4.17 3.93 -3.28
C LEU A 49 4.53 3.42 -4.68
N ALA A 50 5.35 2.36 -4.78
CA ALA A 50 5.68 1.71 -6.05
C ALA A 50 4.44 1.09 -6.71
N LEU A 51 3.56 0.47 -5.92
CA LEU A 51 2.28 -0.06 -6.40
C LEU A 51 1.39 1.07 -6.92
N ALA A 52 1.19 2.14 -6.14
CA ALA A 52 0.39 3.29 -6.54
C ALA A 52 0.90 3.92 -7.85
N LEU A 53 2.22 4.18 -7.93
CA LEU A 53 2.82 4.81 -9.10
C LEU A 53 2.69 3.94 -10.37
N ARG A 54 2.95 2.64 -10.25
CA ARG A 54 3.05 1.75 -11.42
C ARG A 54 1.71 1.20 -11.89
N MET A 55 0.71 1.07 -11.01
CA MET A 55 -0.64 0.66 -11.42
C MET A 55 -1.33 1.67 -12.34
N GLN A 56 -0.90 2.95 -12.31
CA GLN A 56 -1.46 4.03 -13.13
C GLN A 56 -2.99 4.15 -13.04
N ALA A 57 -3.56 3.76 -11.91
CA ALA A 57 -4.98 3.82 -11.63
C ALA A 57 -5.29 4.97 -10.67
N PRO A 58 -6.46 5.62 -10.74
CA PRO A 58 -6.85 6.65 -9.77
C PRO A 58 -6.70 6.13 -8.34
N THR A 59 -5.82 6.75 -7.58
CA THR A 59 -5.42 6.29 -6.25
C THR A 59 -5.61 7.39 -5.21
N LEU A 60 -6.35 7.12 -4.13
CA LEU A 60 -6.32 7.93 -2.91
C LEU A 60 -5.22 7.36 -2.00
N TYR A 61 -4.24 8.18 -1.64
CA TYR A 61 -3.17 7.81 -0.71
C TYR A 61 -3.28 8.65 0.57
N LEU A 62 -3.67 8.01 1.66
CA LEU A 62 -3.75 8.59 3.00
C LEU A 62 -2.42 8.35 3.71
N SER A 63 -1.64 9.41 3.91
CA SER A 63 -0.29 9.36 4.50
C SER A 63 -0.29 10.11 5.83
N ALA A 64 -0.62 9.41 6.92
CA ALA A 64 -0.72 10.01 8.25
C ALA A 64 0.66 10.23 8.91
N ASP A 65 1.58 9.29 8.73
CA ASP A 65 2.94 9.35 9.33
C ASP A 65 3.93 10.27 8.61
N THR A 66 3.68 10.58 7.33
CA THR A 66 4.67 11.21 6.47
C THR A 66 4.09 12.43 5.78
N ASN A 67 4.75 13.59 5.89
CA ASN A 67 4.30 14.84 5.29
C ASN A 67 4.47 14.90 3.77
N ALA A 68 3.81 15.88 3.15
CA ALA A 68 3.78 16.08 1.69
C ALA A 68 5.17 16.27 1.07
N HIS A 69 6.08 17.00 1.73
CA HIS A 69 7.44 17.22 1.22
C HIS A 69 8.23 15.92 1.12
N THR A 70 8.20 15.11 2.18
CA THR A 70 8.89 13.81 2.21
C THR A 70 8.29 12.84 1.17
N MET A 71 6.97 12.82 1.00
CA MET A 71 6.33 11.97 -0.01
C MET A 71 6.68 12.44 -1.44
N ALA A 72 6.72 13.76 -1.69
CA ALA A 72 7.17 14.30 -2.98
C ALA A 72 8.63 13.93 -3.28
N MET A 73 9.53 14.02 -2.29
CA MET A 73 10.94 13.64 -2.42
C MET A 73 11.07 12.13 -2.74
N ARG A 74 10.39 11.26 -2.01
CA ARG A 74 10.39 9.81 -2.25
C ARG A 74 9.87 9.47 -3.64
N LEU A 75 8.77 10.09 -4.03
CA LEU A 75 8.16 9.88 -5.35
C LEU A 75 9.07 10.38 -6.47
N TYR A 76 9.70 11.55 -6.29
CA TYR A 76 10.65 12.09 -7.24
C TYR A 76 11.86 11.15 -7.41
N SER A 77 12.44 10.63 -6.30
CA SER A 77 13.50 9.63 -6.33
C SER A 77 13.08 8.38 -7.12
N MET A 78 11.90 7.87 -6.86
CA MET A 78 11.37 6.66 -7.52
C MET A 78 11.17 6.87 -9.03
N ILE A 79 10.74 8.04 -9.46
CA ILE A 79 10.49 8.38 -10.87
C ILE A 79 11.80 8.61 -11.62
N THR A 80 12.75 9.34 -11.01
CA THR A 80 13.95 9.83 -11.72
C THR A 80 15.17 8.94 -11.53
N GLY A 81 15.18 8.07 -10.50
CA GLY A 81 16.34 7.29 -10.12
C GLY A 81 17.42 8.08 -9.38
N ASN A 82 17.15 9.31 -8.96
CA ASN A 82 18.04 10.10 -8.12
C ASN A 82 18.02 9.57 -6.67
N SER A 83 19.09 9.80 -5.92
CA SER A 83 19.07 9.59 -4.48
C SER A 83 18.05 10.50 -3.79
N GLN A 84 17.59 10.12 -2.59
CA GLN A 84 16.68 10.98 -1.82
C GLN A 84 17.30 12.35 -1.52
N SER A 85 18.61 12.42 -1.25
CA SER A 85 19.34 13.67 -1.00
C SER A 85 19.38 14.58 -2.23
N GLU A 86 19.65 14.02 -3.42
CA GLU A 86 19.61 14.78 -4.68
C GLU A 86 18.18 15.24 -4.99
N SER A 87 17.19 14.41 -4.74
CA SER A 87 15.77 14.71 -4.96
C SER A 87 15.30 15.86 -4.08
N GLU A 88 15.67 15.86 -2.79
CA GLU A 88 15.39 16.95 -1.85
C GLU A 88 15.96 18.29 -2.35
N LYS A 89 17.22 18.27 -2.81
CA LYS A 89 17.88 19.44 -3.36
C LYS A 89 17.15 19.96 -4.60
N ILE A 90 16.79 19.09 -5.54
CA ILE A 90 16.09 19.48 -6.77
C ILE A 90 14.70 20.04 -6.46
N ILE A 91 13.95 19.42 -5.56
CA ILE A 91 12.61 19.91 -5.17
C ILE A 91 12.71 21.32 -4.56
N SER A 92 13.75 21.59 -3.79
CA SER A 92 13.95 22.88 -3.12
C SER A 92 14.48 23.96 -4.06
N GLU A 93 15.46 23.63 -4.92
CA GLU A 93 16.17 24.59 -5.77
C GLU A 93 15.53 24.76 -7.17
N ASN A 94 14.87 23.72 -7.70
CA ASN A 94 14.28 23.68 -9.03
C ASN A 94 12.85 23.12 -9.03
N PRO A 95 11.88 23.81 -8.39
CA PRO A 95 10.53 23.29 -8.21
C PRO A 95 9.78 23.02 -9.52
N GLU A 96 10.08 23.75 -10.59
CA GLU A 96 9.42 23.51 -11.89
C GLU A 96 9.90 22.20 -12.54
N GLN A 97 11.18 21.86 -12.42
CA GLN A 97 11.69 20.56 -12.84
C GLN A 97 11.05 19.42 -12.01
N ALA A 98 10.93 19.64 -10.70
CA ALA A 98 10.28 18.67 -9.81
C ALA A 98 8.81 18.44 -10.19
N LYS A 99 8.03 19.49 -10.41
CA LYS A 99 6.63 19.40 -10.86
C LYS A 99 6.50 18.63 -12.17
N GLN A 100 7.39 18.87 -13.12
CA GLN A 100 7.38 18.21 -14.42
C GLN A 100 7.58 16.70 -14.29
N ALA A 101 8.52 16.25 -13.45
CA ALA A 101 8.73 14.83 -13.18
C ALA A 101 7.56 14.22 -12.41
N LEU A 102 7.09 14.89 -11.35
CA LEU A 102 5.97 14.43 -10.51
C LEU A 102 4.62 14.38 -11.26
N ALA A 103 4.50 15.04 -12.41
CA ALA A 103 3.32 14.92 -13.27
C ALA A 103 3.04 13.48 -13.75
N GLN A 104 4.03 12.59 -13.69
CA GLN A 104 3.83 11.15 -13.97
C GLN A 104 2.96 10.46 -12.92
N ALA A 105 2.84 11.02 -11.73
CA ALA A 105 2.05 10.50 -10.62
C ALA A 105 0.75 11.29 -10.39
N ARG A 106 0.25 12.05 -11.38
CA ARG A 106 -0.96 12.87 -11.27
C ARG A 106 -2.25 12.08 -10.98
N HIS A 107 -2.21 10.77 -11.13
CA HIS A 107 -3.31 9.85 -10.80
C HIS A 107 -3.35 9.49 -9.30
N ILE A 108 -2.38 9.96 -8.49
CA ILE A 108 -2.34 9.76 -7.05
C ILE A 108 -2.82 11.05 -6.38
N TYR A 109 -3.93 10.95 -5.66
CA TYR A 109 -4.52 11.99 -4.84
C TYR A 109 -4.10 11.78 -3.40
N TRP A 110 -3.69 12.83 -2.71
CA TRP A 110 -3.04 12.75 -1.41
C TRP A 110 -3.89 13.36 -0.31
N SER A 111 -4.03 12.66 0.81
CA SER A 111 -4.43 13.20 2.09
C SER A 111 -3.28 13.07 3.07
N PHE A 112 -2.98 14.16 3.79
CA PHE A 112 -1.90 14.25 4.78
C PHE A 112 -2.45 14.54 6.17
N ASP A 113 -3.70 14.18 6.44
CA ASP A 113 -4.24 14.21 7.78
C ASP A 113 -3.51 13.17 8.64
N SER A 114 -2.98 13.62 9.78
CA SER A 114 -2.19 12.78 10.70
C SER A 114 -3.04 11.84 11.56
N ASN A 115 -4.36 12.03 11.57
CA ASN A 115 -5.27 11.22 12.36
C ASN A 115 -6.67 11.19 11.69
N PRO A 116 -6.77 10.70 10.44
CA PRO A 116 -8.03 10.72 9.71
C PRO A 116 -9.06 9.82 10.38
N GLY A 117 -10.26 10.36 10.62
CA GLY A 117 -11.42 9.55 10.97
C GLY A 117 -11.93 8.76 9.77
N LEU A 118 -12.76 7.76 10.02
CA LEU A 118 -13.39 6.99 8.94
C LEU A 118 -14.33 7.88 8.10
N GLY A 119 -14.99 8.88 8.72
CA GLY A 119 -15.77 9.88 8.00
C GLY A 119 -14.93 10.77 7.10
N ASP A 120 -13.73 11.17 7.53
CA ASP A 120 -12.82 11.98 6.72
C ASP A 120 -12.33 11.20 5.49
N ILE A 121 -12.10 9.89 5.64
CA ILE A 121 -11.75 9.00 4.51
C ILE A 121 -12.89 8.92 3.49
N ASP A 122 -14.13 8.83 3.96
CA ASP A 122 -15.33 8.80 3.10
C ASP A 122 -15.53 10.13 2.36
N ASP A 123 -15.31 11.25 3.04
CA ASP A 123 -15.33 12.59 2.45
C ASP A 123 -14.26 12.77 1.36
N GLU A 124 -13.02 12.29 1.57
CA GLU A 124 -11.95 12.31 0.58
C GLU A 124 -12.30 11.45 -0.66
N VAL A 125 -12.90 10.28 -0.46
CA VAL A 125 -13.39 9.43 -1.55
C VAL A 125 -14.47 10.15 -2.34
N THR A 126 -15.43 10.78 -1.65
CA THR A 126 -16.50 11.54 -2.29
C THR A 126 -15.95 12.71 -3.10
N ALA A 127 -14.95 13.44 -2.58
CA ALA A 127 -14.30 14.54 -3.31
C ALA A 127 -13.62 14.05 -4.61
N ILE A 128 -13.02 12.86 -4.59
CA ILE A 128 -12.44 12.26 -5.80
C ILE A 128 -13.54 11.84 -6.78
N GLU A 129 -14.63 11.27 -6.30
CA GLU A 129 -15.79 10.91 -7.14
C GLU A 129 -16.37 12.13 -7.85
N GLU A 130 -16.51 13.26 -7.14
CA GLU A 130 -16.97 14.51 -7.75
C GLU A 130 -15.99 15.04 -8.81
N LEU A 131 -14.68 14.86 -8.57
CA LEU A 131 -13.63 15.33 -9.49
C LEU A 131 -13.52 14.46 -10.75
N LEU A 132 -13.62 13.14 -10.62
CA LEU A 132 -13.35 12.18 -11.69
C LEU A 132 -14.64 11.62 -12.35
N GLY A 133 -15.78 11.71 -11.67
CA GLY A 133 -17.02 11.03 -12.05
C GLY A 133 -17.04 9.53 -11.73
N GLU A 134 -16.03 9.05 -10.99
CA GLU A 134 -15.93 7.66 -10.52
C GLU A 134 -15.09 7.59 -9.23
N SER A 135 -15.32 6.56 -8.42
CA SER A 135 -14.54 6.30 -7.20
C SER A 135 -13.08 5.98 -7.53
N PRO A 136 -12.13 6.25 -6.61
CA PRO A 136 -10.75 5.84 -6.79
C PRO A 136 -10.66 4.31 -6.97
N ALA A 137 -9.81 3.86 -7.86
CA ALA A 137 -9.61 2.42 -8.10
C ALA A 137 -8.82 1.75 -6.97
N LEU A 138 -7.94 2.52 -6.32
CA LEU A 138 -7.09 2.10 -5.21
C LEU A 138 -7.18 3.12 -4.08
N ILE A 139 -7.33 2.64 -2.84
CA ILE A 139 -7.24 3.45 -1.62
C ILE A 139 -6.13 2.87 -0.76
N ILE A 140 -5.13 3.68 -0.42
CA ILE A 140 -4.00 3.27 0.44
C ILE A 140 -4.11 3.99 1.77
N VAL A 141 -4.07 3.22 2.86
CA VAL A 141 -4.08 3.73 4.25
C VAL A 141 -2.71 3.45 4.87
N ASP A 142 -1.90 4.46 5.01
CA ASP A 142 -0.54 4.42 5.57
C ASP A 142 -0.45 5.30 6.83
N ASN A 143 -0.69 4.72 8.03
CA ASN A 143 -0.98 3.33 8.32
C ASN A 143 -2.29 3.16 9.14
N LEU A 144 -2.70 1.91 9.37
CA LEU A 144 -3.94 1.60 10.10
C LEU A 144 -3.97 2.12 11.54
N MET A 145 -2.81 2.23 12.20
CA MET A 145 -2.74 2.68 13.61
C MET A 145 -3.05 4.16 13.76
N ASP A 146 -2.90 4.95 12.69
CA ASP A 146 -3.15 6.39 12.70
C ASP A 146 -4.58 6.75 12.32
N VAL A 147 -5.40 5.77 11.92
CA VAL A 147 -6.83 6.01 11.69
C VAL A 147 -7.50 6.26 13.03
N ALA A 148 -8.12 7.44 13.18
CA ALA A 148 -8.86 7.82 14.39
C ALA A 148 -10.00 6.82 14.66
N MET A 149 -10.07 6.36 15.88
CA MET A 149 -11.07 5.38 16.31
C MET A 149 -11.90 5.95 17.44
N ASP A 150 -13.21 5.97 17.26
CA ASP A 150 -14.15 6.38 18.29
C ASP A 150 -14.11 5.41 19.48
N GLY A 151 -13.69 5.93 20.62
CA GLY A 151 -13.79 5.40 21.99
C GLY A 151 -13.78 3.89 22.18
N GLY A 152 -12.61 3.32 22.49
CA GLY A 152 -12.50 1.91 22.84
C GLY A 152 -11.06 1.48 23.12
N GLU A 153 -10.87 0.23 23.52
CA GLU A 153 -9.55 -0.38 23.59
C GLU A 153 -8.90 -0.35 22.20
N GLU A 154 -7.63 0.00 22.10
CA GLU A 154 -6.82 0.16 20.89
C GLU A 154 -7.03 -0.97 19.85
N PHE A 155 -7.05 -2.23 20.30
CA PHE A 155 -7.26 -3.39 19.43
C PHE A 155 -8.71 -3.56 18.95
N GLY A 156 -9.68 -3.16 19.76
CA GLY A 156 -11.10 -3.13 19.38
C GLY A 156 -11.35 -2.13 18.25
N GLY A 157 -10.76 -0.96 18.37
CA GLY A 157 -10.82 0.11 17.38
C GLY A 157 -10.22 -0.31 16.04
N MET A 158 -8.98 -0.85 16.00
CA MET A 158 -8.35 -1.31 14.75
C MET A 158 -9.20 -2.36 14.01
N ARG A 159 -9.84 -3.27 14.75
CA ARG A 159 -10.72 -4.26 14.13
C ARG A 159 -11.99 -3.63 13.56
N SER A 160 -12.52 -2.59 14.21
CA SER A 160 -13.66 -1.83 13.71
C SER A 160 -13.27 -1.07 12.45
N ALA A 161 -12.16 -0.32 12.47
CA ALA A 161 -11.65 0.38 11.30
C ALA A 161 -11.46 -0.55 10.09
N MET A 162 -10.87 -1.73 10.30
CA MET A 162 -10.71 -2.73 9.24
C MET A 162 -12.05 -3.24 8.68
N LYS A 163 -13.13 -3.29 9.47
CA LYS A 163 -14.46 -3.66 8.96
C LYS A 163 -15.05 -2.55 8.11
N GLU A 164 -14.93 -1.30 8.55
CA GLU A 164 -15.41 -0.14 7.81
C GLU A 164 -14.65 0.02 6.49
N LEU A 165 -13.31 -0.12 6.50
CA LEU A 165 -12.51 -0.13 5.27
C LEU A 165 -12.92 -1.27 4.31
N LYS A 166 -13.40 -2.38 4.84
CA LYS A 166 -13.95 -3.46 4.02
C LYS A 166 -15.33 -3.12 3.45
N TYR A 167 -16.17 -2.38 4.17
CA TYR A 167 -17.42 -1.86 3.62
C TYR A 167 -17.12 -0.82 2.55
N LEU A 168 -16.23 0.13 2.83
CA LEU A 168 -15.77 1.13 1.86
C LEU A 168 -15.28 0.47 0.55
N ALA A 169 -14.41 -0.55 0.65
CA ALA A 169 -13.93 -1.29 -0.52
C ALA A 169 -15.06 -1.86 -1.39
N ARG A 170 -16.15 -2.33 -0.76
CA ARG A 170 -17.28 -2.94 -1.47
C ARG A 170 -18.20 -1.90 -2.07
N ASP A 171 -18.47 -0.83 -1.35
CA ASP A 171 -19.40 0.22 -1.75
C ASP A 171 -18.82 1.02 -2.91
N THR A 172 -17.52 1.33 -2.87
CA THR A 172 -16.81 2.07 -3.92
C THR A 172 -16.26 1.19 -5.05
N ASN A 173 -16.28 -0.13 -4.88
CA ASN A 173 -15.57 -1.09 -5.74
C ASN A 173 -14.05 -0.79 -5.84
N ALA A 174 -13.44 -0.10 -4.86
CA ALA A 174 -12.01 0.16 -4.80
C ALA A 174 -11.23 -1.05 -4.25
N ALA A 175 -9.99 -1.23 -4.68
CA ALA A 175 -9.03 -2.03 -3.94
C ALA A 175 -8.54 -1.20 -2.74
N VAL A 176 -8.64 -1.75 -1.52
CA VAL A 176 -8.12 -1.06 -0.33
C VAL A 176 -6.85 -1.75 0.12
N LEU A 177 -5.75 -1.00 0.20
CA LEU A 177 -4.46 -1.45 0.69
C LEU A 177 -4.13 -0.77 2.02
N VAL A 178 -3.99 -1.57 3.07
CA VAL A 178 -3.71 -1.08 4.42
C VAL A 178 -2.28 -1.42 4.80
N LEU A 179 -1.51 -0.44 5.26
CA LEU A 179 -0.20 -0.67 5.86
C LEU A 179 -0.35 -0.87 7.37
N HIS A 180 0.43 -1.80 7.91
CA HIS A 180 0.33 -2.13 9.33
C HIS A 180 1.66 -2.62 9.91
N HIS A 181 1.75 -2.64 11.24
CA HIS A 181 2.94 -3.09 11.93
C HIS A 181 2.88 -4.57 12.31
N THR A 182 4.06 -5.18 12.38
CA THR A 182 4.26 -6.49 13.01
C THR A 182 4.93 -6.31 14.37
N LYS A 183 4.72 -7.27 15.26
CA LYS A 183 5.38 -7.32 16.57
C LYS A 183 6.88 -7.53 16.37
N GLU A 184 7.71 -6.71 17.01
CA GLU A 184 9.17 -6.80 16.95
C GLU A 184 9.75 -8.07 17.57
N SER A 185 8.96 -8.73 18.45
CA SER A 185 9.35 -10.01 19.08
C SER A 185 9.45 -11.19 18.11
N TYR A 186 8.94 -11.03 16.87
CA TYR A 186 9.06 -12.06 15.84
C TYR A 186 10.24 -11.76 14.90
N SER A 187 10.88 -12.83 14.42
CA SER A 187 11.91 -12.70 13.39
C SER A 187 11.31 -12.10 12.12
N ALA A 188 12.06 -11.20 11.49
CA ALA A 188 11.76 -10.68 10.16
C ALA A 188 12.60 -11.36 9.07
N ASP A 189 13.24 -12.50 9.37
CA ASP A 189 14.11 -13.23 8.44
C ASP A 189 13.46 -14.56 8.02
N PRO A 190 13.10 -14.74 6.71
CA PRO A 190 13.13 -13.69 5.68
C PRO A 190 11.97 -12.68 5.79
N CYS A 191 10.82 -13.07 6.34
CA CYS A 191 9.68 -12.21 6.59
C CYS A 191 8.98 -12.57 7.91
N PRO A 192 8.32 -11.61 8.58
CA PRO A 192 7.52 -11.92 9.74
C PRO A 192 6.38 -12.89 9.39
N PRO A 193 6.07 -13.87 10.27
CA PRO A 193 4.95 -14.77 10.05
C PRO A 193 3.60 -14.04 10.22
N ARG A 194 2.52 -14.63 9.73
CA ARG A 194 1.16 -14.07 9.87
C ARG A 194 0.77 -13.78 11.31
N SER A 195 1.24 -14.57 12.28
CA SER A 195 0.98 -14.39 13.71
C SER A 195 1.64 -13.14 14.30
N ALA A 196 2.64 -12.57 13.60
CA ALA A 196 3.30 -11.33 14.00
C ALA A 196 2.46 -10.07 13.75
N VAL A 197 1.44 -10.12 12.87
CA VAL A 197 0.57 -8.98 12.59
C VAL A 197 -0.15 -8.54 13.86
N GLN A 198 -0.03 -7.25 14.21
CA GLN A 198 -0.59 -6.71 15.45
C GLN A 198 -2.12 -6.63 15.41
N GLY A 199 -2.76 -6.48 16.58
CA GLY A 199 -4.16 -6.09 16.72
C GLY A 199 -5.22 -7.13 16.30
N MET A 200 -4.85 -8.39 16.09
CA MET A 200 -5.79 -9.47 15.70
C MET A 200 -6.61 -9.16 14.42
N VAL A 201 -6.11 -8.26 13.57
CA VAL A 201 -6.78 -7.85 12.31
C VAL A 201 -6.47 -8.78 11.13
N ASN A 202 -5.56 -9.72 11.29
CA ASN A 202 -5.07 -10.65 10.26
C ASN A 202 -6.16 -11.60 9.67
N GLN A 203 -7.37 -11.60 10.24
CA GLN A 203 -8.49 -12.41 9.73
C GLN A 203 -9.27 -11.70 8.63
N LEU A 204 -9.29 -10.36 8.60
CA LEU A 204 -10.16 -9.57 7.75
C LEU A 204 -9.66 -9.41 6.30
N PRO A 205 -8.39 -9.08 6.01
CA PRO A 205 -7.90 -8.92 4.65
C PRO A 205 -7.99 -10.20 3.82
N ALA A 206 -8.21 -10.07 2.51
CA ALA A 206 -8.16 -11.18 1.57
C ALA A 206 -6.72 -11.62 1.24
N LEU A 207 -5.81 -10.64 1.18
CA LEU A 207 -4.38 -10.80 0.98
C LEU A 207 -3.63 -10.14 2.13
N ILE A 208 -2.63 -10.81 2.68
CA ILE A 208 -1.67 -10.23 3.63
C ILE A 208 -0.27 -10.55 3.14
N LEU A 209 0.49 -9.51 2.88
CA LEU A 209 1.91 -9.57 2.59
C LEU A 209 2.67 -9.14 3.84
N THR A 210 3.69 -9.90 4.23
CA THR A 210 4.68 -9.42 5.20
C THR A 210 5.98 -9.11 4.49
N VAL A 211 6.68 -8.08 4.94
CA VAL A 211 7.90 -7.60 4.29
C VAL A 211 9.08 -7.65 5.25
N GLY A 212 10.24 -8.04 4.70
CA GLY A 212 11.53 -8.00 5.36
C GLY A 212 12.57 -7.36 4.42
N GLN A 213 13.49 -6.57 5.00
CA GLN A 213 14.59 -5.96 4.24
C GLN A 213 15.88 -6.73 4.48
N HIS A 214 16.57 -7.10 3.38
CA HIS A 214 17.82 -7.87 3.41
C HIS A 214 18.83 -7.24 2.44
N GLN A 215 19.74 -6.43 2.97
CA GLN A 215 20.72 -5.69 2.15
C GLN A 215 20.02 -4.89 1.04
N GLU A 216 20.31 -5.21 -0.23
CA GLU A 216 19.72 -4.58 -1.42
C GLU A 216 18.49 -5.34 -1.94
N MET A 217 17.82 -6.09 -1.08
CA MET A 217 16.66 -6.92 -1.42
C MET A 217 15.51 -6.68 -0.45
N MET A 218 14.29 -6.76 -0.97
CA MET A 218 13.07 -6.85 -0.19
C MET A 218 12.48 -8.24 -0.35
N ALA A 219 12.27 -8.93 0.76
CA ALA A 219 11.48 -10.14 0.83
C ALA A 219 10.00 -9.76 1.03
N VAL A 220 9.11 -10.36 0.24
CA VAL A 220 7.67 -10.15 0.33
C VAL A 220 6.97 -11.50 0.40
N ALA A 221 6.43 -11.86 1.57
CA ALA A 221 5.79 -13.15 1.78
C ALA A 221 4.26 -13.03 1.79
N PRO A 222 3.53 -13.76 0.93
CA PRO A 222 2.09 -13.87 1.00
C PRO A 222 1.67 -14.78 2.15
N VAL A 223 1.65 -14.25 3.39
CA VAL A 223 1.31 -15.03 4.59
C VAL A 223 -0.20 -15.34 4.71
N LYS A 224 -1.01 -14.70 3.90
CA LYS A 224 -2.41 -15.03 3.64
C LYS A 224 -2.76 -14.62 2.22
N ASN A 225 -3.37 -15.52 1.47
CA ASN A 225 -3.88 -15.22 0.14
C ASN A 225 -5.15 -16.05 -0.11
N ARG A 226 -6.30 -15.39 -0.22
CA ARG A 226 -7.60 -16.06 -0.42
C ARG A 226 -7.69 -16.69 -1.81
N TYR A 227 -6.98 -16.13 -2.79
CA TYR A 227 -7.11 -16.47 -4.19
C TYR A 227 -5.87 -17.14 -4.80
N GLY A 228 -4.87 -17.43 -3.96
CA GLY A 228 -3.60 -18.01 -4.41
C GLY A 228 -2.87 -18.75 -3.28
N LYS A 229 -1.61 -19.04 -3.53
CA LYS A 229 -0.74 -19.70 -2.53
C LYS A 229 -0.44 -18.76 -1.37
N ALA A 230 -0.33 -19.32 -0.18
CA ALA A 230 0.07 -18.60 1.02
C ALA A 230 1.01 -19.46 1.87
N ASP A 231 1.99 -18.80 2.48
CA ASP A 231 2.84 -19.40 3.52
C ASP A 231 2.72 -18.60 4.82
N PRO A 232 1.88 -19.03 5.77
CA PRO A 232 1.69 -18.31 7.03
C PRO A 232 2.95 -18.16 7.88
N SER A 233 4.01 -18.93 7.61
CA SER A 233 5.29 -18.83 8.32
C SER A 233 6.15 -17.66 7.87
N GLY A 234 5.94 -17.13 6.64
CA GLY A 234 6.76 -16.07 6.04
C GLY A 234 8.10 -16.55 5.47
N ASN A 235 8.33 -17.87 5.38
CA ASN A 235 9.62 -18.45 4.99
C ASN A 235 9.81 -18.61 3.47
N THR A 236 8.73 -18.46 2.69
CA THR A 236 8.77 -18.58 1.23
C THR A 236 8.37 -17.27 0.54
N PRO A 237 9.18 -16.19 0.69
CA PRO A 237 8.89 -14.92 0.06
C PRO A 237 9.23 -14.91 -1.43
N VAL A 238 8.62 -13.99 -2.16
CA VAL A 238 9.18 -13.47 -3.40
C VAL A 238 10.21 -12.41 -3.07
N TRP A 239 11.18 -12.23 -3.97
CA TRP A 239 12.28 -11.29 -3.78
C TRP A 239 12.24 -10.20 -4.83
N LEU A 240 12.41 -8.96 -4.40
CA LEU A 240 12.55 -7.79 -5.25
C LEU A 240 13.91 -7.14 -4.98
N ARG A 241 14.52 -6.52 -5.99
CA ARG A 241 15.63 -5.59 -5.77
C ARG A 241 15.10 -4.38 -5.03
N PHE A 242 15.82 -3.94 -4.01
CA PHE A 242 15.40 -2.82 -3.17
C PHE A 242 16.60 -1.96 -2.80
N ASN A 243 16.53 -0.68 -3.13
CA ASN A 243 17.50 0.29 -2.63
C ASN A 243 16.73 1.49 -2.04
N PRO A 244 16.70 1.61 -0.71
CA PRO A 244 15.96 2.68 -0.04
C PRO A 244 16.50 4.07 -0.34
N GLU A 245 17.80 4.24 -0.60
CA GLU A 245 18.40 5.54 -0.91
C GLU A 245 17.83 6.15 -2.20
N TYR A 246 17.53 5.31 -3.18
CA TYR A 246 16.98 5.70 -4.48
C TYR A 246 15.48 5.43 -4.59
N MET A 247 14.82 5.00 -3.51
CA MET A 247 13.44 4.50 -3.54
C MET A 247 13.20 3.47 -4.64
N TYR A 248 14.26 2.76 -5.02
CA TYR A 248 14.25 1.80 -6.12
C TYR A 248 13.67 0.47 -5.68
N LEU A 249 12.71 -0.04 -6.45
CA LEU A 249 12.11 -1.36 -6.26
C LEU A 249 11.82 -1.97 -7.65
N ALA A 250 12.31 -3.20 -7.90
CA ALA A 250 12.17 -3.86 -9.20
C ALA A 250 12.22 -5.38 -9.08
N ASP A 251 11.75 -6.08 -10.12
CA ASP A 251 11.97 -7.52 -10.24
C ASP A 251 13.46 -7.85 -10.35
N LEU A 252 13.86 -9.06 -9.93
CA LEU A 252 15.28 -9.48 -9.93
C LEU A 252 15.90 -9.48 -11.34
N GLU A 253 15.09 -9.74 -12.35
CA GLU A 253 15.52 -9.87 -13.75
C GLU A 253 15.52 -8.52 -14.51
N GLU A 254 14.96 -7.45 -13.94
CA GLU A 254 15.00 -6.13 -14.56
C GLU A 254 16.43 -5.57 -14.49
N ALA A 255 16.99 -5.18 -15.65
CA ALA A 255 18.24 -4.43 -15.69
C ALA A 255 18.04 -3.04 -15.07
N ARG A 256 19.07 -2.54 -14.37
CA ARG A 256 19.09 -1.15 -13.87
C ARG A 256 19.06 -0.16 -15.00
#